data_50c75e856b316475b2b542997e23fbe8
#
_entry.id   50c75e856b316475b2b542997e23fbe8
#
_cell.length_a   1.000
_cell.length_b   1.000
_cell.length_c   1.000
_cell.angle_alpha   90.00
_cell.angle_beta   90.00
_cell.angle_gamma   90.00
#
_symmetry.space_group_name_H-M   'P 1'
#
loop_
_entity.id
_entity.type
_entity.pdbx_description
1 polymer ?
#
loop_
_entity_poly.entity_id
_entity_poly.type
_entity_poly.pdbx_seq_one_letter_code
_entity_poly.pdbx_strand_id
1 'polypeptide(L)'
;MKKRIIFDLDGTLVDVVDFRESIRKTFEYFGLDYTQDNIEGYYQGMINYEDYFSYYGFNEYYLFLKKNCGIDFGPELIQHYISTPENLLPKCVDSSVFDTLDYLEKKYDLVVLTNYFRNTQIGRLRCLDLLSYFSQVYGGEKYIKPDKRIFDNAIGPYRKEDCIMIGDNINKDYYGAITAGIDAILIDPESKYTHINRVNNIKELVRKL
;
A
#
# COMPACT_ATOMS: atom_id res chain seq x y z
N MET A 1 -11.27 -9.32 -22.64
CA MET A 1 -11.62 -9.73 -21.26
C MET A 1 -10.38 -9.53 -20.42
N LYS A 2 -10.47 -8.91 -19.23
CA LYS A 2 -9.31 -8.69 -18.35
C LYS A 2 -8.69 -10.01 -17.96
N LYS A 3 -7.39 -10.03 -17.73
CA LYS A 3 -6.63 -11.22 -17.32
C LYS A 3 -5.85 -11.00 -16.03
N ARG A 4 -5.47 -9.74 -15.74
CA ARG A 4 -4.76 -9.35 -14.53
C ARG A 4 -5.48 -8.23 -13.81
N ILE A 5 -5.61 -8.39 -12.49
CA ILE A 5 -6.09 -7.35 -11.59
C ILE A 5 -4.91 -6.93 -10.69
N ILE A 6 -4.66 -5.64 -10.65
CA ILE A 6 -3.63 -5.01 -9.84
C ILE A 6 -4.34 -4.31 -8.69
N PHE A 7 -4.10 -4.75 -7.45
CA PHE A 7 -4.70 -4.16 -6.25
C PHE A 7 -3.70 -3.25 -5.54
N ASP A 8 -4.16 -2.10 -5.09
CA ASP A 8 -3.53 -1.43 -3.97
C ASP A 8 -3.79 -2.20 -2.66
N LEU A 9 -3.09 -1.86 -1.57
CA LEU A 9 -3.23 -2.54 -0.28
C LEU A 9 -4.03 -1.71 0.73
N ASP A 10 -3.47 -0.59 1.18
CA ASP A 10 -4.03 0.22 2.27
C ASP A 10 -5.18 1.10 1.78
N GLY A 11 -6.35 1.03 2.42
CA GLY A 11 -7.58 1.67 1.95
C GLY A 11 -8.34 0.88 0.88
N THR A 12 -7.76 -0.22 0.39
CA THR A 12 -8.31 -1.05 -0.69
C THR A 12 -8.65 -2.47 -0.22
N LEU A 13 -7.64 -3.23 0.19
CA LEU A 13 -7.77 -4.59 0.73
C LEU A 13 -7.82 -4.60 2.26
N VAL A 14 -7.20 -3.62 2.87
CA VAL A 14 -7.13 -3.46 4.33
C VAL A 14 -7.38 -2.00 4.71
N ASP A 15 -7.92 -1.80 5.90
CA ASP A 15 -8.11 -0.46 6.43
C ASP A 15 -6.79 0.26 6.66
N VAL A 16 -6.79 1.58 6.49
CA VAL A 16 -5.64 2.43 6.82
C VAL A 16 -5.42 2.41 8.33
N VAL A 17 -4.18 2.15 8.74
CA VAL A 17 -3.78 2.02 10.15
C VAL A 17 -3.22 3.34 10.68
N ASP A 18 -3.57 3.69 11.92
CA ASP A 18 -2.84 4.71 12.67
C ASP A 18 -1.56 4.10 13.26
N PHE A 19 -0.42 4.49 12.72
CA PHE A 19 0.87 3.90 13.08
C PHE A 19 1.50 4.50 14.37
N ARG A 20 0.88 5.48 15.02
CA ARG A 20 1.47 6.14 16.21
C ARG A 20 1.75 5.16 17.35
N GLU A 21 0.85 4.20 17.56
CA GLU A 21 1.05 3.18 18.58
C GLU A 21 2.24 2.24 18.26
N SER A 22 2.41 1.86 17.00
CA SER A 22 3.55 1.02 16.59
C SER A 22 4.87 1.78 16.64
N ILE A 23 4.86 3.09 16.35
CA ILE A 23 6.01 3.97 16.52
C ILE A 23 6.41 4.03 17.99
N ARG A 24 5.44 4.27 18.90
CA ARG A 24 5.67 4.30 20.35
C ARG A 24 6.30 3.00 20.85
N LYS A 25 5.74 1.85 20.50
CA LYS A 25 6.28 0.55 20.87
C LYS A 25 7.70 0.33 20.36
N THR A 26 8.01 0.82 19.17
CA THR A 26 9.36 0.74 18.61
C THR A 26 10.34 1.61 19.38
N PHE A 27 9.97 2.82 19.77
CA PHE A 27 10.82 3.68 20.60
C PHE A 27 11.06 3.05 21.97
N GLU A 28 10.03 2.49 22.61
CA GLU A 28 10.15 1.76 23.88
C GLU A 28 11.09 0.54 23.76
N TYR A 29 10.97 -0.23 22.67
CA TYR A 29 11.83 -1.38 22.40
C TYR A 29 13.32 -0.98 22.32
N PHE A 30 13.61 0.18 21.74
CA PHE A 30 14.98 0.72 21.65
C PHE A 30 15.42 1.53 22.88
N GLY A 31 14.57 1.67 23.90
CA GLY A 31 14.88 2.40 25.12
C GLY A 31 15.12 3.89 24.89
N LEU A 32 14.44 4.48 23.90
CA LEU A 32 14.57 5.90 23.59
C LEU A 32 13.75 6.75 24.57
N ASP A 33 14.32 7.85 25.03
CA ASP A 33 13.55 8.93 25.65
C ASP A 33 12.84 9.72 24.54
N TYR A 34 11.52 9.79 24.60
CA TYR A 34 10.70 10.44 23.58
C TYR A 34 9.53 11.22 24.18
N THR A 35 9.05 12.18 23.45
CA THR A 35 7.84 12.96 23.71
C THR A 35 6.74 12.59 22.71
N GLN A 36 5.52 13.05 22.96
CA GLN A 36 4.44 12.90 21.97
C GLN A 36 4.76 13.62 20.64
N ASP A 37 5.48 14.74 20.69
CA ASP A 37 5.89 15.48 19.48
C ASP A 37 6.88 14.68 18.64
N ASN A 38 7.73 13.84 19.26
CA ASN A 38 8.62 12.96 18.52
C ASN A 38 7.86 11.85 17.77
N ILE A 39 6.84 11.27 18.41
CA ILE A 39 5.95 10.29 17.76
C ILE A 39 5.24 10.94 16.57
N GLU A 40 4.68 12.14 16.77
CA GLU A 40 3.99 12.87 15.71
C GLU A 40 4.94 13.26 14.58
N GLY A 41 6.13 13.74 14.90
CA GLY A 41 7.16 14.07 13.90
C GLY A 41 7.57 12.85 13.05
N TYR A 42 7.75 11.70 13.69
CA TYR A 42 8.01 10.44 12.98
C TYR A 42 6.84 10.06 12.07
N TYR A 43 5.62 10.08 12.60
CA TYR A 43 4.40 9.76 11.85
C TYR A 43 4.20 10.71 10.66
N GLN A 44 4.36 12.03 10.86
CA GLN A 44 4.29 13.01 9.78
C GLN A 44 5.39 12.78 8.73
N GLY A 45 6.58 12.39 9.16
CA GLY A 45 7.63 11.97 8.25
C GLY A 45 7.21 10.76 7.39
N MET A 46 6.54 9.77 7.99
CA MET A 46 6.05 8.61 7.23
C MET A 46 5.02 8.99 6.16
N ILE A 47 4.00 9.75 6.52
CA ILE A 47 2.89 10.08 5.59
C ILE A 47 3.29 11.09 4.52
N ASN A 48 4.26 11.98 4.80
CA ASN A 48 4.73 12.99 3.85
C ASN A 48 5.96 12.55 3.04
N TYR A 49 6.50 11.35 3.27
CA TYR A 49 7.72 10.90 2.59
C TYR A 49 7.60 10.97 1.06
N GLU A 50 6.47 10.57 0.53
CA GLU A 50 6.21 10.52 -0.91
C GLU A 50 6.04 11.90 -1.57
N ASP A 51 5.91 12.98 -0.78
CA ASP A 51 5.93 14.35 -1.28
C ASP A 51 7.35 14.82 -1.65
N TYR A 52 8.35 14.14 -1.10
CA TYR A 52 9.77 14.50 -1.26
C TYR A 52 10.56 13.47 -2.09
N PHE A 53 10.12 12.22 -2.10
CA PHE A 53 10.84 11.11 -2.74
C PHE A 53 9.94 10.33 -3.68
N SER A 54 10.48 9.94 -4.83
CA SER A 54 9.79 9.16 -5.86
C SER A 54 10.05 7.64 -5.75
N TYR A 55 10.65 7.20 -4.65
CA TYR A 55 10.96 5.80 -4.34
C TYR A 55 11.24 5.63 -2.83
N TYR A 56 11.18 4.39 -2.35
CA TYR A 56 11.52 4.03 -0.97
C TYR A 56 12.94 3.49 -0.88
N GLY A 57 13.94 4.38 -0.72
CA GLY A 57 15.29 4.02 -0.37
C GLY A 57 15.46 3.93 1.15
N PHE A 58 16.14 2.88 1.63
CA PHE A 58 16.30 2.69 3.09
C PHE A 58 17.02 3.86 3.77
N ASN A 59 18.13 4.32 3.19
CA ASN A 59 18.91 5.40 3.77
C ASN A 59 18.17 6.74 3.72
N GLU A 60 17.52 7.05 2.61
CA GLU A 60 16.73 8.27 2.43
C GLU A 60 15.55 8.28 3.41
N TYR A 61 14.86 7.16 3.56
CA TYR A 61 13.75 7.00 4.50
C TYR A 61 14.20 7.16 5.94
N TYR A 62 15.29 6.49 6.33
CA TYR A 62 15.89 6.64 7.66
C TYR A 62 16.26 8.10 7.98
N LEU A 63 17.02 8.75 7.11
CA LEU A 63 17.47 10.13 7.35
C LEU A 63 16.30 11.11 7.38
N PHE A 64 15.30 10.90 6.55
CA PHE A 64 14.11 11.74 6.52
C PHE A 64 13.28 11.59 7.79
N LEU A 65 13.02 10.37 8.26
CA LEU A 65 12.28 10.13 9.50
C LEU A 65 13.03 10.66 10.72
N LYS A 66 14.34 10.41 10.81
CA LYS A 66 15.19 10.93 11.88
C LYS A 66 15.12 12.45 12.00
N LYS A 67 15.21 13.14 10.87
CA LYS A 67 15.10 14.60 10.81
C LYS A 67 13.72 15.10 11.29
N ASN A 68 12.65 14.46 10.88
CA ASN A 68 11.29 14.87 11.25
C ASN A 68 10.93 14.50 12.70
N CYS A 69 11.46 13.39 13.19
CA CYS A 69 11.23 12.90 14.54
C CYS A 69 11.86 13.80 15.62
N GLY A 70 13.00 14.41 15.33
CA GLY A 70 13.70 15.31 16.24
C GLY A 70 14.44 14.65 17.39
N ILE A 71 14.59 13.30 17.38
CA ILE A 71 15.47 12.56 18.30
C ILE A 71 16.52 11.76 17.54
N ASP A 72 17.64 11.49 18.23
CA ASP A 72 18.73 10.72 17.66
C ASP A 72 18.46 9.21 17.80
N PHE A 73 18.51 8.48 16.68
CA PHE A 73 18.45 7.02 16.64
C PHE A 73 19.24 6.47 15.45
N GLY A 74 19.65 5.22 15.54
CA GLY A 74 20.38 4.54 14.48
C GLY A 74 19.48 3.93 13.42
N PRO A 75 20.03 3.50 12.27
CA PRO A 75 19.28 2.87 11.18
C PRO A 75 18.62 1.54 11.59
N GLU A 76 19.11 0.89 12.65
CA GLU A 76 18.55 -0.34 13.20
C GLU A 76 17.11 -0.19 13.68
N LEU A 77 16.72 1.01 14.14
CA LEU A 77 15.34 1.31 14.51
C LEU A 77 14.41 1.20 13.29
N ILE A 78 14.80 1.82 12.17
CA ILE A 78 14.02 1.75 10.93
C ILE A 78 14.02 0.32 10.39
N GLN A 79 15.18 -0.36 10.43
CA GLN A 79 15.26 -1.76 9.99
C GLN A 79 14.31 -2.64 10.82
N HIS A 80 14.27 -2.47 12.13
CA HIS A 80 13.33 -3.18 13.00
C HIS A 80 11.89 -2.84 12.62
N TYR A 81 11.55 -1.55 12.51
CA TYR A 81 10.20 -1.09 12.22
C TYR A 81 9.64 -1.69 10.92
N ILE A 82 10.41 -1.64 9.82
CA ILE A 82 9.98 -2.18 8.52
C ILE A 82 10.02 -3.71 8.43
N SER A 83 10.78 -4.37 9.34
CA SER A 83 10.90 -5.84 9.39
C SER A 83 9.91 -6.49 10.37
N THR A 84 9.12 -5.69 11.10
CA THR A 84 8.13 -6.17 12.07
C THR A 84 6.72 -5.83 11.55
N PRO A 85 6.23 -6.56 10.53
CA PRO A 85 4.96 -6.24 9.87
C PRO A 85 3.76 -6.33 10.82
N GLU A 86 3.87 -7.10 11.91
CA GLU A 86 2.83 -7.23 12.95
C GLU A 86 2.45 -5.88 13.59
N ASN A 87 3.40 -4.95 13.65
CA ASN A 87 3.17 -3.61 14.16
C ASN A 87 2.36 -2.72 13.19
N LEU A 88 2.18 -3.17 11.96
CA LEU A 88 1.57 -2.40 10.86
C LEU A 88 0.25 -3.03 10.39
N LEU A 89 -0.37 -3.90 11.20
CA LEU A 89 -1.60 -4.60 10.83
C LEU A 89 -2.84 -3.80 11.25
N PRO A 90 -3.92 -3.82 10.44
CA PRO A 90 -5.23 -3.40 10.89
C PRO A 90 -5.75 -4.34 11.99
N LYS A 91 -6.79 -3.93 12.70
CA LYS A 91 -7.41 -4.77 13.74
C LYS A 91 -8.00 -6.07 13.18
N CYS A 92 -8.55 -6.01 11.97
CA CYS A 92 -9.08 -7.15 11.24
C CYS A 92 -9.14 -6.83 9.75
N VAL A 93 -9.33 -7.87 8.93
CA VAL A 93 -9.70 -7.75 7.52
C VAL A 93 -11.19 -8.05 7.39
N ASP A 94 -11.93 -7.22 6.67
CA ASP A 94 -13.35 -7.47 6.42
C ASP A 94 -13.51 -8.80 5.63
N SER A 95 -14.40 -9.68 6.09
CA SER A 95 -14.61 -10.99 5.47
C SER A 95 -14.93 -10.93 3.98
N SER A 96 -15.51 -9.83 3.54
CA SER A 96 -15.83 -9.63 2.12
C SER A 96 -14.61 -9.45 1.21
N VAL A 97 -13.47 -9.12 1.79
CA VAL A 97 -12.20 -9.11 1.04
C VAL A 97 -11.88 -10.55 0.61
N PHE A 98 -11.93 -11.49 1.55
CA PHE A 98 -11.69 -12.91 1.27
C PHE A 98 -12.70 -13.45 0.24
N ASP A 99 -14.00 -13.23 0.45
CA ASP A 99 -15.06 -13.68 -0.46
C ASP A 99 -14.84 -13.13 -1.89
N THR A 100 -14.42 -11.87 -1.99
CA THR A 100 -14.16 -11.23 -3.27
C THR A 100 -12.91 -11.81 -3.94
N LEU A 101 -11.82 -11.97 -3.19
CA LEU A 101 -10.58 -12.55 -3.71
C LEU A 101 -10.76 -14.00 -4.12
N ASP A 102 -11.48 -14.82 -3.34
CA ASP A 102 -11.87 -16.21 -3.68
C ASP A 102 -12.62 -16.32 -5.02
N TYR A 103 -13.44 -15.32 -5.32
CA TYR A 103 -14.15 -15.26 -6.61
C TYR A 103 -13.23 -14.84 -7.75
N LEU A 104 -12.41 -13.81 -7.53
CA LEU A 104 -11.59 -13.19 -8.57
C LEU A 104 -10.38 -14.05 -8.96
N GLU A 105 -9.72 -14.73 -8.01
CA GLU A 105 -8.55 -15.58 -8.30
C GLU A 105 -8.85 -16.74 -9.25
N LYS A 106 -10.10 -17.20 -9.29
CA LYS A 106 -10.55 -18.26 -10.21
C LYS A 106 -10.55 -17.84 -11.68
N LYS A 107 -10.49 -16.53 -11.94
CA LYS A 107 -10.66 -15.96 -13.27
C LYS A 107 -9.49 -15.08 -13.72
N TYR A 108 -8.76 -14.52 -12.75
CA TYR A 108 -7.76 -13.48 -12.98
C TYR A 108 -6.46 -13.81 -12.25
N ASP A 109 -5.37 -13.35 -12.81
CA ASP A 109 -4.09 -13.27 -12.11
C ASP A 109 -4.09 -12.01 -11.23
N LEU A 110 -4.00 -12.20 -9.91
CA LEU A 110 -4.06 -11.12 -8.94
C LEU A 110 -2.66 -10.73 -8.50
N VAL A 111 -2.38 -9.43 -8.44
CA VAL A 111 -1.12 -8.89 -7.94
C VAL A 111 -1.39 -7.67 -7.05
N VAL A 112 -0.46 -7.39 -6.13
CA VAL A 112 -0.48 -6.17 -5.31
C VAL A 112 0.55 -5.18 -5.84
N LEU A 113 0.18 -3.90 -5.90
CA LEU A 113 1.02 -2.76 -6.23
C LEU A 113 0.87 -1.68 -5.15
N THR A 114 1.86 -1.53 -4.30
CA THR A 114 1.85 -0.64 -3.14
C THR A 114 3.07 0.28 -3.09
N ASN A 115 2.93 1.45 -2.46
CA ASN A 115 3.97 2.46 -2.36
C ASN A 115 4.82 2.32 -1.08
N TYR A 116 5.17 1.13 -0.65
CA TYR A 116 6.02 0.94 0.54
C TYR A 116 7.09 -0.12 0.27
N PHE A 117 7.90 -0.44 1.28
CA PHE A 117 8.88 -1.53 1.18
C PHE A 117 8.19 -2.86 0.90
N ARG A 118 8.54 -3.49 -0.22
CA ARG A 118 7.92 -4.73 -0.70
C ARG A 118 7.92 -5.84 0.36
N ASN A 119 9.06 -6.04 1.03
CA ASN A 119 9.17 -7.10 2.02
C ASN A 119 8.28 -6.87 3.24
N THR A 120 8.11 -5.63 3.68
CA THR A 120 7.16 -5.26 4.73
C THR A 120 5.73 -5.60 4.32
N GLN A 121 5.34 -5.24 3.09
CA GLN A 121 3.99 -5.51 2.59
C GLN A 121 3.73 -7.01 2.38
N ILE A 122 4.73 -7.78 1.94
CA ILE A 122 4.63 -9.25 1.91
C ILE A 122 4.43 -9.82 3.32
N GLY A 123 5.15 -9.29 4.31
CA GLY A 123 4.98 -9.68 5.72
C GLY A 123 3.55 -9.39 6.21
N ARG A 124 3.04 -8.19 5.97
CA ARG A 124 1.66 -7.79 6.32
C ARG A 124 0.62 -8.71 5.66
N LEU A 125 0.72 -8.93 4.35
CA LEU A 125 -0.18 -9.83 3.62
C LEU A 125 -0.15 -11.26 4.18
N ARG A 126 1.03 -11.75 4.59
CA ARG A 126 1.17 -13.07 5.22
C ARG A 126 0.48 -13.13 6.58
N CYS A 127 0.70 -12.14 7.44
CA CYS A 127 0.06 -12.07 8.76
C CYS A 127 -1.47 -11.95 8.69
N LEU A 128 -1.99 -11.46 7.57
CA LEU A 128 -3.43 -11.27 7.33
C LEU A 128 -4.07 -12.41 6.51
N ASP A 129 -3.33 -13.50 6.23
CA ASP A 129 -3.75 -14.62 5.40
C ASP A 129 -4.15 -14.24 3.96
N LEU A 130 -3.66 -13.09 3.47
CA LEU A 130 -3.97 -12.57 2.13
C LEU A 130 -2.93 -12.93 1.07
N LEU A 131 -1.70 -13.30 1.48
CA LEU A 131 -0.58 -13.44 0.54
C LEU A 131 -0.81 -14.50 -0.53
N SER A 132 -1.51 -15.59 -0.20
CA SER A 132 -1.75 -16.72 -1.11
C SER A 132 -2.60 -16.37 -2.34
N TYR A 133 -3.39 -15.31 -2.29
CA TYR A 133 -4.21 -14.85 -3.42
C TYR A 133 -3.38 -14.18 -4.53
N PHE A 134 -2.18 -13.71 -4.22
CA PHE A 134 -1.42 -12.87 -5.13
C PHE A 134 -0.20 -13.59 -5.71
N SER A 135 -0.10 -13.61 -7.03
CA SER A 135 1.05 -14.19 -7.74
C SER A 135 2.32 -13.33 -7.58
N GLN A 136 2.16 -12.01 -7.33
CA GLN A 136 3.25 -11.06 -7.16
C GLN A 136 2.84 -9.90 -6.25
N VAL A 137 3.84 -9.34 -5.53
CA VAL A 137 3.73 -8.09 -4.78
C VAL A 137 4.80 -7.15 -5.28
N TYR A 138 4.42 -5.95 -5.68
CA TYR A 138 5.31 -4.88 -6.13
C TYR A 138 5.34 -3.79 -5.07
N GLY A 139 6.54 -3.39 -4.65
CA GLY A 139 6.78 -2.31 -3.68
C GLY A 139 7.37 -1.07 -4.32
N GLY A 140 7.61 -0.06 -3.49
CA GLY A 140 8.04 1.28 -3.91
C GLY A 140 9.54 1.51 -4.03
N GLU A 141 10.41 0.48 -3.96
CA GLU A 141 11.86 0.66 -3.86
C GLU A 141 12.52 1.28 -5.09
N LYS A 142 11.89 1.20 -6.26
CA LYS A 142 12.43 1.81 -7.49
C LYS A 142 11.60 3.00 -7.97
N TYR A 143 10.31 2.88 -7.90
CA TYR A 143 9.32 3.86 -8.32
C TYR A 143 8.09 3.73 -7.43
N ILE A 144 7.38 4.81 -7.20
CA ILE A 144 6.08 4.81 -6.50
C ILE A 144 4.96 5.29 -7.43
N LYS A 145 3.73 4.87 -7.16
CA LYS A 145 2.55 5.44 -7.83
C LYS A 145 2.48 6.96 -7.58
N PRO A 146 2.15 7.79 -8.57
CA PRO A 146 1.59 7.46 -9.88
C PRO A 146 2.62 7.28 -11.01
N ASP A 147 3.92 7.07 -10.76
CA ASP A 147 4.90 6.90 -11.83
C ASP A 147 4.52 5.72 -12.75
N LYS A 148 4.45 5.99 -14.05
CA LYS A 148 4.06 4.99 -15.05
C LYS A 148 4.90 3.71 -14.99
N ARG A 149 6.20 3.83 -14.64
CA ARG A 149 7.14 2.70 -14.63
C ARG A 149 6.79 1.63 -13.59
N ILE A 150 6.14 2.00 -12.46
CA ILE A 150 5.72 0.99 -11.48
C ILE A 150 4.52 0.19 -12.02
N PHE A 151 3.61 0.84 -12.76
CA PHE A 151 2.51 0.15 -13.44
C PHE A 151 3.00 -0.76 -14.55
N ASP A 152 3.98 -0.31 -15.37
CA ASP A 152 4.58 -1.15 -16.41
C ASP A 152 5.20 -2.43 -15.80
N ASN A 153 5.82 -2.35 -14.61
CA ASN A 153 6.29 -3.53 -13.88
C ASN A 153 5.13 -4.45 -13.43
N ALA A 154 4.04 -3.87 -12.90
CA ALA A 154 2.91 -4.64 -12.41
C ALA A 154 2.06 -5.26 -13.54
N ILE A 155 2.04 -4.65 -14.72
CA ILE A 155 1.43 -5.22 -15.94
C ILE A 155 2.16 -6.52 -16.33
N GLY A 156 3.49 -6.55 -16.23
CA GLY A 156 4.31 -7.71 -16.53
C GLY A 156 4.13 -8.20 -17.96
N PRO A 157 3.86 -9.50 -18.20
CA PRO A 157 3.76 -10.07 -19.56
C PRO A 157 2.39 -9.83 -20.23
N TYR A 158 1.47 -9.17 -19.56
CA TYR A 158 0.12 -8.95 -20.08
C TYR A 158 0.07 -7.68 -20.96
N ARG A 159 -0.91 -7.64 -21.87
CA ARG A 159 -1.21 -6.40 -22.60
C ARG A 159 -1.94 -5.42 -21.68
N LYS A 160 -1.77 -4.14 -21.89
CA LYS A 160 -2.38 -3.09 -21.06
C LYS A 160 -3.92 -3.20 -21.03
N GLU A 161 -4.53 -3.47 -22.16
CA GLU A 161 -5.98 -3.66 -22.27
C GLU A 161 -6.50 -4.87 -21.49
N ASP A 162 -5.63 -5.83 -21.16
CA ASP A 162 -5.96 -7.01 -20.34
C ASP A 162 -5.78 -6.76 -18.83
N CYS A 163 -5.29 -5.59 -18.42
CA CYS A 163 -5.03 -5.24 -17.02
C CYS A 163 -6.02 -4.20 -16.49
N ILE A 164 -6.23 -4.22 -15.18
CA ILE A 164 -7.04 -3.21 -14.49
C ILE A 164 -6.45 -2.95 -13.09
N MET A 165 -6.36 -1.66 -12.71
CA MET A 165 -5.99 -1.24 -11.37
C MET A 165 -7.21 -1.05 -10.49
N ILE A 166 -7.13 -1.48 -9.23
CA ILE A 166 -8.14 -1.26 -8.20
C ILE A 166 -7.45 -0.64 -6.99
N GLY A 167 -7.90 0.53 -6.59
CA GLY A 167 -7.33 1.27 -5.46
C GLY A 167 -8.28 2.32 -4.93
N ASP A 168 -7.93 2.97 -3.82
CA ASP A 168 -8.74 4.01 -3.17
C ASP A 168 -8.25 5.44 -3.47
N ASN A 169 -7.00 5.59 -3.90
CA ASN A 169 -6.43 6.91 -4.16
C ASN A 169 -6.66 7.36 -5.61
N ILE A 170 -7.42 8.46 -5.75
CA ILE A 170 -7.78 9.01 -7.06
C ILE A 170 -6.55 9.36 -7.92
N ASN A 171 -5.49 9.92 -7.33
CA ASN A 171 -4.32 10.37 -8.07
C ASN A 171 -3.30 9.24 -8.29
N LYS A 172 -3.00 8.49 -7.23
CA LYS A 172 -1.97 7.44 -7.26
C LYS A 172 -2.44 6.20 -8.03
N ASP A 173 -3.66 5.73 -7.74
CA ASP A 173 -4.18 4.49 -8.32
C ASP A 173 -4.95 4.75 -9.61
N TYR A 174 -6.00 5.56 -9.53
CA TYR A 174 -6.91 5.74 -10.66
C TYR A 174 -6.23 6.48 -11.82
N TYR A 175 -5.84 7.75 -11.62
CA TYR A 175 -5.21 8.52 -12.69
C TYR A 175 -3.81 8.04 -13.04
N GLY A 176 -3.06 7.48 -12.07
CA GLY A 176 -1.78 6.82 -12.33
C GLY A 176 -1.93 5.67 -13.32
N ALA A 177 -2.91 4.79 -13.10
CA ALA A 177 -3.22 3.67 -14.00
C ALA A 177 -3.69 4.15 -15.39
N ILE A 178 -4.62 5.10 -15.45
CA ILE A 178 -5.08 5.69 -16.72
C ILE A 178 -3.92 6.28 -17.51
N THR A 179 -3.02 7.01 -16.85
CA THR A 179 -1.82 7.59 -17.47
C THR A 179 -0.85 6.49 -17.95
N ALA A 180 -0.79 5.37 -17.26
CA ALA A 180 -0.01 4.20 -17.67
C ALA A 180 -0.68 3.45 -18.86
N GLY A 181 -1.93 3.75 -19.17
CA GLY A 181 -2.69 3.17 -20.30
C GLY A 181 -3.41 1.86 -19.93
N ILE A 182 -3.74 1.67 -18.65
CA ILE A 182 -4.59 0.57 -18.18
C ILE A 182 -5.89 1.12 -17.60
N ASP A 183 -6.92 0.29 -17.58
CA ASP A 183 -8.19 0.66 -16.94
C ASP A 183 -8.04 0.73 -15.41
N ALA A 184 -8.94 1.46 -14.77
CA ALA A 184 -8.99 1.55 -13.32
C ALA A 184 -10.41 1.52 -12.76
N ILE A 185 -10.56 1.03 -11.54
CA ILE A 185 -11.75 1.17 -10.69
C ILE A 185 -11.30 1.79 -9.38
N LEU A 186 -11.95 2.91 -9.01
CA LEU A 186 -11.73 3.54 -7.70
C LEU A 186 -12.66 2.92 -6.66
N ILE A 187 -12.12 2.53 -5.50
CA ILE A 187 -12.95 2.28 -4.31
C ILE A 187 -13.22 3.62 -3.65
N ASP A 188 -14.47 4.06 -3.69
CA ASP A 188 -14.90 5.39 -3.24
C ASP A 188 -16.20 5.28 -2.42
N PRO A 189 -16.10 4.89 -1.13
CA PRO A 189 -17.27 4.67 -0.26
C PRO A 189 -18.16 5.90 -0.11
N GLU A 190 -17.56 7.09 -0.13
CA GLU A 190 -18.25 8.35 0.06
C GLU A 190 -18.88 8.90 -1.23
N SER A 191 -18.69 8.23 -2.37
CA SER A 191 -19.22 8.66 -3.67
C SER A 191 -18.77 10.06 -4.10
N LYS A 192 -17.54 10.44 -3.77
CA LYS A 192 -16.96 11.76 -4.13
C LYS A 192 -16.77 11.95 -5.62
N TYR A 193 -16.51 10.85 -6.37
CA TYR A 193 -16.10 10.88 -7.78
C TYR A 193 -17.12 10.17 -8.66
N THR A 194 -18.28 10.81 -8.91
CA THR A 194 -19.40 10.18 -9.63
C THR A 194 -19.21 10.04 -11.13
N HIS A 195 -18.21 10.70 -11.71
CA HIS A 195 -17.97 10.77 -13.17
C HIS A 195 -16.91 9.79 -13.67
N ILE A 196 -16.40 8.91 -12.80
CA ILE A 196 -15.38 7.93 -13.14
C ILE A 196 -15.85 6.49 -12.85
N ASN A 197 -15.07 5.52 -13.30
CA ASN A 197 -15.33 4.11 -13.00
C ASN A 197 -15.01 3.81 -11.53
N ARG A 198 -16.02 3.60 -10.70
CA ARG A 198 -15.88 3.42 -9.24
C ARG A 198 -16.84 2.36 -8.69
N VAL A 199 -16.55 1.93 -7.49
CA VAL A 199 -17.40 1.11 -6.62
C VAL A 199 -17.40 1.69 -5.20
N ASN A 200 -18.42 1.41 -4.39
CA ASN A 200 -18.46 1.87 -3.00
C ASN A 200 -17.61 0.97 -2.07
N ASN A 201 -17.47 -0.29 -2.43
CA ASN A 201 -16.71 -1.27 -1.65
C ASN A 201 -16.23 -2.40 -2.54
N ILE A 202 -15.33 -3.23 -2.01
CA ILE A 202 -14.69 -4.32 -2.75
C ILE A 202 -15.69 -5.40 -3.24
N LYS A 203 -16.79 -5.64 -2.52
CA LYS A 203 -17.82 -6.66 -2.89
C LYS A 203 -18.45 -6.38 -4.26
N GLU A 204 -18.57 -5.10 -4.63
CA GLU A 204 -19.18 -4.72 -5.90
C GLU A 204 -18.34 -5.13 -7.12
N LEU A 205 -17.04 -5.44 -6.92
CA LEU A 205 -16.16 -5.93 -7.98
C LEU A 205 -16.64 -7.24 -8.59
N VAL A 206 -17.25 -8.13 -7.78
CA VAL A 206 -17.80 -9.43 -8.23
C VAL A 206 -18.86 -9.26 -9.34
N ARG A 207 -19.58 -8.14 -9.33
CA ARG A 207 -20.62 -7.85 -10.35
C ARG A 207 -20.08 -7.00 -11.49
N LYS A 208 -18.93 -6.36 -11.28
CA LYS A 208 -18.37 -5.40 -12.24
C LYS A 208 -17.32 -6.05 -13.14
N LEU A 209 -16.68 -7.13 -12.68
CA LEU A 209 -15.67 -7.93 -13.37
C LEU A 209 -16.17 -9.35 -13.64
#